data_35bdb1d687aea94962187ae7af3b5372
#
_entry.id   35bdb1d687aea94962187ae7af3b5372
#
_cell.length_a   1.000
_cell.length_b   1.000
_cell.length_c   1.000
_cell.angle_alpha   90.00
_cell.angle_beta   90.00
_cell.angle_gamma   90.00
#
_symmetry.space_group_name_H-M   'P 1'
#
loop_
_entity.id
_entity.type
_entity.pdbx_description
1 polymer ?
#
loop_
_entity_poly.entity_id
_entity_poly.type
_entity_poly.pdbx_seq_one_letter_code
_entity_poly.pdbx_strand_id
1 'polypeptide(L)'
;MEYQNVLVLTDFSKNSVEAVKTAVDFAKKYNSRLTILNVVRDIPNLTYVLSDSEYHNLERKLEKHAEEQFDKMEAAIPELAEIGYKRKIRKGTPYISCLYEIENGNYDLVFAGSHGKSDLKKVVMGSTAEKVLRRSPISVFVTRR
;
A
#
# COMPACT_ATOMS: atom_id res chain seq x y z
N MET A 1 13.08 8.33 19.44
CA MET A 1 12.35 8.49 18.15
C MET A 1 10.90 8.14 18.39
N GLU A 2 10.03 9.04 18.01
CA GLU A 2 8.61 8.81 18.15
C GLU A 2 8.03 8.36 16.80
N TYR A 3 7.27 7.27 16.81
CA TYR A 3 6.61 6.76 15.61
C TYR A 3 5.16 7.25 15.59
N GLN A 4 4.99 8.54 15.27
CA GLN A 4 3.66 9.18 15.29
C GLN A 4 2.83 8.88 14.06
N ASN A 5 3.47 8.81 12.89
CA ASN A 5 2.80 8.61 11.61
C ASN A 5 3.40 7.42 10.89
N VAL A 6 2.61 6.39 10.73
CA VAL A 6 3.04 5.14 10.13
C VAL A 6 2.30 4.91 8.82
N LEU A 7 3.04 4.53 7.79
CA LEU A 7 2.51 4.16 6.48
C LEU A 7 2.65 2.65 6.30
N VAL A 8 1.63 2.00 5.77
CA VAL A 8 1.75 0.63 5.30
C VAL A 8 1.32 0.53 3.85
N LEU A 9 2.08 -0.22 3.07
CA LEU A 9 1.86 -0.43 1.65
C LEU A 9 1.10 -1.74 1.45
N THR A 10 0.05 -1.73 0.65
CA THR A 10 -0.71 -2.95 0.34
C THR A 10 -1.12 -3.02 -1.11
N ASP A 11 -0.99 -4.19 -1.70
CA ASP A 11 -1.61 -4.55 -2.98
C ASP A 11 -2.76 -5.55 -2.75
N PHE A 12 -3.21 -5.69 -1.50
CA PHE A 12 -4.23 -6.63 -1.05
C PHE A 12 -3.84 -8.11 -1.19
N SER A 13 -2.60 -8.41 -1.54
CA SER A 13 -2.08 -9.77 -1.47
C SER A 13 -2.03 -10.24 -0.03
N LYS A 14 -2.07 -11.55 0.16
CA LYS A 14 -2.01 -12.16 1.49
C LYS A 14 -0.78 -11.69 2.28
N ASN A 15 0.37 -11.59 1.62
CA ASN A 15 1.60 -11.12 2.25
C ASN A 15 1.51 -9.67 2.69
N SER A 16 0.96 -8.78 1.84
CA SER A 16 0.82 -7.37 2.20
C SER A 16 -0.24 -7.14 3.28
N VAL A 17 -1.28 -7.97 3.34
CA VAL A 17 -2.29 -7.91 4.40
C VAL A 17 -1.66 -8.30 5.75
N GLU A 18 -0.72 -9.23 5.78
CA GLU A 18 0.04 -9.53 7.00
C GLU A 18 0.88 -8.33 7.46
N ALA A 19 1.44 -7.57 6.50
CA ALA A 19 2.11 -6.31 6.83
C ALA A 19 1.14 -5.30 7.46
N VAL A 20 -0.08 -5.22 6.95
CA VAL A 20 -1.13 -4.35 7.53
C VAL A 20 -1.42 -4.77 8.97
N LYS A 21 -1.58 -6.06 9.24
CA LYS A 21 -1.82 -6.56 10.60
C LYS A 21 -0.69 -6.18 11.55
N THR A 22 0.55 -6.33 11.10
CA THR A 22 1.73 -5.96 11.89
C THR A 22 1.75 -4.45 12.17
N ALA A 23 1.43 -3.64 11.15
CA ALA A 23 1.36 -2.19 11.31
C ALA A 23 0.24 -1.77 12.27
N VAL A 24 -0.89 -2.47 12.26
CA VAL A 24 -2.00 -2.23 13.20
C VAL A 24 -1.55 -2.50 14.64
N ASP A 25 -0.90 -3.63 14.88
CA ASP A 25 -0.39 -3.97 16.21
C ASP A 25 0.62 -2.94 16.69
N PHE A 26 1.51 -2.51 15.80
CA PHE A 26 2.47 -1.47 16.08
C PHE A 26 1.78 -0.14 16.42
N ALA A 27 0.81 0.28 15.60
CA ALA A 27 0.08 1.53 15.81
C ALA A 27 -0.68 1.54 17.13
N LYS A 28 -1.26 0.42 17.52
CA LYS A 28 -1.92 0.27 18.83
C LYS A 28 -0.91 0.45 19.97
N LYS A 29 0.24 -0.20 19.86
CA LYS A 29 1.26 -0.17 20.90
C LYS A 29 1.87 1.22 21.10
N TYR A 30 2.13 1.93 20.02
CA TYR A 30 2.81 3.23 20.05
C TYR A 30 1.86 4.41 19.90
N ASN A 31 0.55 4.16 19.82
CA ASN A 31 -0.46 5.19 19.59
C ASN A 31 -0.18 6.02 18.33
N SER A 32 0.19 5.34 17.26
CA SER A 32 0.54 5.95 15.98
C SER A 32 -0.70 6.18 15.12
N ARG A 33 -0.64 7.21 14.26
CA ARG A 33 -1.63 7.38 13.19
C ARG A 33 -1.25 6.47 12.03
N LEU A 34 -2.19 5.69 11.54
CA LEU A 34 -1.96 4.73 10.47
C LEU A 34 -2.55 5.22 9.16
N THR A 35 -1.75 5.19 8.11
CA THR A 35 -2.20 5.39 6.73
C THR A 35 -1.90 4.13 5.96
N ILE A 36 -2.87 3.67 5.17
CA ILE A 36 -2.72 2.51 4.30
C ILE A 36 -2.77 2.98 2.85
N LEU A 37 -1.72 2.70 2.10
CA LEU A 37 -1.58 3.09 0.71
C LEU A 37 -1.73 1.88 -0.21
N ASN A 38 -2.62 2.00 -1.17
CA ASN A 38 -2.71 1.11 -2.32
C ASN A 38 -2.40 1.91 -3.59
N VAL A 39 -1.63 1.32 -4.49
CA VAL A 39 -1.33 1.90 -5.81
C VAL A 39 -2.01 1.06 -6.88
N VAL A 40 -2.94 1.69 -7.59
CA VAL A 40 -3.55 1.12 -8.78
C VAL A 40 -2.57 1.27 -9.93
N ARG A 41 -2.17 0.16 -10.55
CA ARG A 41 -1.20 0.19 -11.65
C ARG A 41 -1.77 0.91 -12.85
N ASP A 42 -0.96 1.79 -13.42
CA ASP A 42 -1.22 2.31 -14.76
C ASP A 42 -1.04 1.19 -15.78
N ILE A 43 -1.91 1.21 -16.79
CA ILE A 43 -1.77 0.30 -17.94
C ILE A 43 -1.17 1.13 -19.08
N PRO A 44 0.12 0.90 -19.43
CA PRO A 44 0.77 1.65 -20.48
C PRO A 44 0.02 1.54 -21.81
N ASN A 45 -0.02 2.64 -22.56
CA ASN A 45 -0.56 2.70 -23.92
C ASN A 45 -2.07 2.49 -24.06
N LEU A 46 -2.85 2.45 -22.97
CA LEU A 46 -4.30 2.37 -23.07
C LEU A 46 -4.92 3.60 -23.74
N THR A 47 -4.30 4.76 -23.59
CA THR A 47 -4.76 6.00 -24.21
C THR A 47 -4.72 5.96 -25.73
N TYR A 48 -3.95 5.04 -26.34
CA TYR A 48 -3.92 4.84 -27.79
C TYR A 48 -5.05 3.95 -28.30
N VAL A 49 -5.68 3.19 -27.41
CA VAL A 49 -6.68 2.19 -27.77
C VAL A 49 -8.08 2.62 -27.34
N LEU A 50 -8.19 3.33 -26.22
CA LEU A 50 -9.46 3.76 -25.65
C LEU A 50 -9.72 5.25 -25.92
N SER A 51 -10.99 5.59 -26.07
CA SER A 51 -11.43 7.00 -26.05
C SER A 51 -11.24 7.57 -24.65
N ASP A 52 -11.27 8.90 -24.51
CA ASP A 52 -11.16 9.57 -23.24
C ASP A 52 -12.24 9.10 -22.25
N SER A 53 -13.48 8.97 -22.71
CA SER A 53 -14.57 8.50 -21.85
C SER A 53 -14.41 7.04 -21.43
N GLU A 54 -13.93 6.18 -22.31
CA GLU A 54 -13.63 4.77 -21.99
C GLU A 54 -12.50 4.67 -20.97
N TYR A 55 -11.46 5.47 -21.13
CA TYR A 55 -10.35 5.52 -20.20
C TYR A 55 -10.80 5.97 -18.81
N HIS A 56 -11.58 7.05 -18.71
CA HIS A 56 -12.13 7.54 -17.45
C HIS A 56 -13.06 6.53 -16.78
N ASN A 57 -13.85 5.80 -17.55
CA ASN A 57 -14.72 4.75 -17.03
C ASN A 57 -13.90 3.61 -16.44
N LEU A 58 -12.82 3.22 -17.11
CA LEU A 58 -11.91 2.19 -16.61
C LEU A 58 -11.23 2.63 -15.32
N GLU A 59 -10.74 3.86 -15.26
CA GLU A 59 -10.12 4.41 -14.05
C GLU A 59 -11.08 4.36 -12.85
N ARG A 60 -12.33 4.76 -13.05
CA ARG A 60 -13.35 4.72 -12.00
C ARG A 60 -13.64 3.30 -11.52
N LYS A 61 -13.66 2.35 -12.43
CA LYS A 61 -13.85 0.93 -12.07
C LYS A 61 -12.68 0.40 -11.24
N LEU A 62 -11.46 0.78 -11.59
CA LEU A 62 -10.26 0.35 -10.86
C LEU A 62 -10.22 0.96 -9.46
N GLU A 63 -10.57 2.25 -9.32
CA GLU A 63 -10.67 2.91 -8.03
C GLU A 63 -11.76 2.29 -7.16
N LYS A 64 -12.92 2.02 -7.74
CA LYS A 64 -14.02 1.36 -7.04
C LYS A 64 -13.61 -0.04 -6.57
N HIS A 65 -12.90 -0.78 -7.40
CA HIS A 65 -12.38 -2.10 -7.03
C HIS A 65 -11.42 -2.00 -5.84
N ALA A 66 -10.53 -1.00 -5.84
CA ALA A 66 -9.61 -0.76 -4.72
C ALA A 66 -10.37 -0.45 -3.44
N GLU A 67 -11.41 0.39 -3.49
CA GLU A 67 -12.26 0.68 -2.34
C GLU A 67 -12.95 -0.57 -1.81
N GLU A 68 -13.45 -1.43 -2.69
CA GLU A 68 -14.06 -2.70 -2.31
C GLU A 68 -13.05 -3.62 -1.62
N GLN A 69 -11.82 -3.65 -2.09
CA GLN A 69 -10.75 -4.41 -1.46
C GLN A 69 -10.39 -3.87 -0.07
N PHE A 70 -10.38 -2.55 0.09
CA PHE A 70 -10.23 -1.94 1.42
C PHE A 70 -11.36 -2.35 2.36
N ASP A 71 -12.59 -2.35 1.89
CA ASP A 71 -13.74 -2.76 2.68
C ASP A 71 -13.61 -4.20 3.16
N LYS A 72 -13.19 -5.10 2.27
CA LYS A 72 -12.95 -6.50 2.61
C LYS A 72 -11.83 -6.65 3.64
N MET A 73 -10.75 -5.91 3.48
CA MET A 73 -9.63 -5.94 4.40
C MET A 73 -10.04 -5.41 5.77
N GLU A 74 -10.80 -4.33 5.83
CA GLU A 74 -11.32 -3.77 7.07
C GLU A 74 -12.24 -4.75 7.79
N ALA A 75 -13.09 -5.47 7.05
CA ALA A 75 -13.94 -6.51 7.62
C ALA A 75 -13.12 -7.68 8.19
N ALA A 76 -11.99 -8.01 7.55
CA ALA A 76 -11.10 -9.07 8.00
C ALA A 76 -10.19 -8.66 9.16
N ILE A 77 -9.98 -7.37 9.37
CA ILE A 77 -9.13 -6.81 10.43
C ILE A 77 -9.95 -5.80 11.22
N PRO A 78 -10.82 -6.26 12.15
CA PRO A 78 -11.72 -5.35 12.90
C PRO A 78 -10.98 -4.24 13.66
N GLU A 79 -9.74 -4.46 14.06
CA GLU A 79 -8.92 -3.48 14.77
C GLU A 79 -8.68 -2.21 13.95
N LEU A 80 -8.77 -2.28 12.63
CA LEU A 80 -8.65 -1.10 11.78
C LEU A 80 -9.73 -0.05 12.09
N ALA A 81 -10.97 -0.50 12.27
CA ALA A 81 -12.06 0.40 12.64
C ALA A 81 -11.87 0.95 14.05
N GLU A 82 -11.31 0.15 14.96
CA GLU A 82 -11.08 0.56 16.35
C GLU A 82 -10.04 1.68 16.46
N ILE A 83 -8.89 1.53 15.79
CA ILE A 83 -7.82 2.52 15.89
C ILE A 83 -8.06 3.73 14.99
N GLY A 84 -8.90 3.59 13.96
CA GLY A 84 -9.02 4.55 12.88
C GLY A 84 -7.80 4.54 11.98
N TYR A 85 -8.01 4.72 10.69
CA TYR A 85 -6.90 4.78 9.75
C TYR A 85 -7.31 5.60 8.52
N LYS A 86 -6.31 6.05 7.76
CA LYS A 86 -6.55 6.77 6.53
C LYS A 86 -6.28 5.86 5.34
N ARG A 87 -7.23 5.80 4.42
CA ARG A 87 -7.04 5.12 3.12
C ARG A 87 -6.45 6.10 2.13
N LYS A 88 -5.43 5.66 1.40
CA LYS A 88 -4.90 6.37 0.24
C LYS A 88 -4.84 5.44 -0.94
N ILE A 89 -5.34 5.92 -2.07
CA ILE A 89 -5.30 5.22 -3.35
C ILE A 89 -4.57 6.15 -4.31
N ARG A 90 -3.46 5.68 -4.85
CA ARG A 90 -2.71 6.38 -5.90
C ARG A 90 -2.73 5.54 -7.16
N LYS A 91 -2.46 6.17 -8.27
CA LYS A 91 -2.37 5.51 -9.58
C LYS A 91 -0.96 5.73 -10.13
N GLY A 92 -0.39 4.71 -10.73
CA GLY A 92 0.94 4.78 -11.33
C GLY A 92 1.73 3.50 -11.19
N THR A 93 3.05 3.64 -11.28
CA THR A 93 3.98 2.55 -11.02
C THR A 93 4.12 2.37 -9.52
N PRO A 94 3.89 1.16 -8.96
CA PRO A 94 3.82 0.96 -7.53
C PRO A 94 4.99 1.55 -6.73
N TYR A 95 6.25 1.21 -7.07
CA TYR A 95 7.37 1.69 -6.26
C TYR A 95 7.55 3.21 -6.36
N ILE A 96 7.28 3.80 -7.53
CA ILE A 96 7.39 5.24 -7.75
C ILE A 96 6.34 5.98 -6.92
N SER A 97 5.09 5.53 -6.99
CA SER A 97 3.99 6.12 -6.24
C SER A 97 4.17 5.96 -4.73
N CYS A 98 4.69 4.81 -4.29
CA CYS A 98 5.01 4.58 -2.88
C CYS A 98 6.09 5.54 -2.39
N LEU A 99 7.18 5.69 -3.14
CA LEU A 99 8.27 6.60 -2.77
C LEU A 99 7.80 8.06 -2.78
N TYR A 100 6.97 8.42 -3.74
CA TYR A 100 6.37 9.76 -3.77
C TYR A 100 5.55 10.03 -2.50
N GLU A 101 4.73 9.08 -2.09
CA GLU A 101 3.95 9.22 -0.85
C GLU A 101 4.86 9.33 0.38
N ILE A 102 5.91 8.52 0.45
CA ILE A 102 6.86 8.55 1.55
C ILE A 102 7.57 9.91 1.64
N GLU A 103 8.01 10.43 0.50
CA GLU A 103 8.75 11.69 0.45
C GLU A 103 7.88 12.91 0.75
N ASN A 104 6.63 12.90 0.31
CA ASN A 104 5.74 14.05 0.42
C ASN A 104 4.77 13.96 1.61
N GLY A 105 4.62 12.79 2.19
CA GLY A 105 3.89 12.60 3.44
C GLY A 105 4.79 12.83 4.64
N ASN A 106 4.20 12.95 5.79
CA ASN A 106 4.95 13.14 7.04
C ASN A 106 4.96 11.83 7.83
N TYR A 107 5.68 10.84 7.32
CA TYR A 107 5.75 9.51 7.91
C TYR A 107 7.07 9.27 8.61
N ASP A 108 7.02 8.48 9.68
CA ASP A 108 8.19 8.13 10.49
C ASP A 108 8.67 6.70 10.21
N LEU A 109 7.79 5.86 9.69
CA LEU A 109 8.05 4.45 9.45
C LEU A 109 7.13 3.92 8.35
N VAL A 110 7.66 3.05 7.51
CA VAL A 110 6.89 2.36 6.46
C VAL A 110 6.92 0.87 6.70
N PHE A 111 5.75 0.23 6.60
CA PHE A 111 5.62 -1.22 6.59
C PHE A 111 5.34 -1.73 5.19
N ALA A 112 5.98 -2.81 4.79
CA ALA A 112 5.76 -3.45 3.51
C ALA A 112 5.90 -4.97 3.64
N GLY A 113 5.13 -5.70 2.84
CA GLY A 113 5.34 -7.12 2.70
C GLY A 113 6.57 -7.40 1.83
N SER A 114 7.22 -8.53 2.05
CA SER A 114 8.44 -8.89 1.32
C SER A 114 8.17 -9.19 -0.17
N HIS A 115 6.93 -9.54 -0.52
CA HIS A 115 6.53 -9.82 -1.90
C HIS A 115 5.05 -9.49 -2.09
N GLY A 116 4.64 -9.24 -3.35
CA GLY A 116 3.27 -8.92 -3.71
C GLY A 116 2.59 -10.02 -4.50
N LYS A 117 1.49 -9.67 -5.19
CA LYS A 117 0.67 -10.61 -5.97
C LYS A 117 1.42 -11.31 -7.09
N SER A 118 2.37 -10.61 -7.71
CA SER A 118 3.11 -11.13 -8.86
C SER A 118 4.32 -11.98 -8.48
N ASP A 119 4.65 -12.06 -7.19
CA ASP A 119 5.84 -12.75 -6.73
C ASP A 119 5.52 -14.18 -6.33
N LEU A 120 5.86 -15.12 -7.20
CA LEU A 120 5.60 -16.54 -7.01
C LEU A 120 6.66 -17.25 -6.16
N LYS A 121 7.86 -16.64 -6.01
CA LYS A 121 8.96 -17.23 -5.26
C LYS A 121 9.18 -16.50 -3.95
N LYS A 122 8.94 -17.19 -2.85
CA LYS A 122 9.07 -16.64 -1.49
C LYS A 122 10.51 -16.35 -1.05
N VAL A 123 11.49 -16.74 -1.84
CA VAL A 123 12.92 -16.62 -1.49
C VAL A 123 13.47 -15.25 -1.86
N VAL A 124 12.87 -14.58 -2.83
CA VAL A 124 13.33 -13.30 -3.37
C VAL A 124 12.35 -12.21 -2.96
N MET A 125 12.90 -11.07 -2.53
CA MET A 125 12.07 -9.91 -2.20
C MET A 125 11.41 -9.35 -3.46
N GLY A 126 10.14 -8.97 -3.36
CA GLY A 126 9.39 -8.38 -4.45
C GLY A 126 9.97 -7.04 -4.90
N SER A 127 9.74 -6.69 -6.17
CA SER A 127 10.35 -5.50 -6.76
C SER A 127 9.97 -4.19 -6.06
N THR A 128 8.72 -4.05 -5.66
CA THR A 128 8.26 -2.85 -4.94
C THR A 128 8.91 -2.75 -3.57
N ALA A 129 8.89 -3.83 -2.78
CA ALA A 129 9.49 -3.86 -1.45
C ALA A 129 11.00 -3.59 -1.51
N GLU A 130 11.70 -4.20 -2.46
CA GLU A 130 13.13 -4.00 -2.63
C GLU A 130 13.48 -2.54 -2.95
N LYS A 131 12.77 -1.94 -3.90
CA LYS A 131 13.04 -0.56 -4.32
C LYS A 131 12.67 0.44 -3.23
N VAL A 132 11.58 0.21 -2.52
CA VAL A 132 11.21 1.04 -1.38
C VAL A 132 12.25 0.94 -0.27
N LEU A 133 12.68 -0.27 0.06
CA LEU A 133 13.71 -0.50 1.08
C LEU A 133 15.01 0.23 0.75
N ARG A 134 15.44 0.17 -0.51
CA ARG A 134 16.70 0.80 -0.94
C ARG A 134 16.63 2.32 -0.99
N ARG A 135 15.47 2.88 -1.33
CA ARG A 135 15.36 4.30 -1.69
C ARG A 135 14.58 5.14 -0.69
N SER A 136 13.96 4.52 0.30
CA SER A 136 13.20 5.25 1.31
C SER A 136 14.10 6.15 2.16
N PRO A 137 13.71 7.42 2.36
CA PRO A 137 14.43 8.32 3.27
C PRO A 137 14.14 8.02 4.74
N ILE A 138 13.16 7.17 5.03
CA ILE A 138 12.80 6.78 6.40
C ILE A 138 12.91 5.27 6.57
N SER A 139 12.85 4.80 7.80
CA SER A 139 12.96 3.38 8.14
C SER A 139 11.84 2.56 7.52
N VAL A 140 12.16 1.36 7.07
CA VAL A 140 11.22 0.41 6.45
C VAL A 140 11.23 -0.88 7.24
N PHE A 141 10.04 -1.32 7.65
CA PHE A 141 9.83 -2.60 8.29
C PHE A 141 9.26 -3.56 7.24
N VAL A 142 9.98 -4.63 6.94
CA VAL A 142 9.56 -5.63 5.96
C VAL A 142 9.07 -6.89 6.65
N THR A 143 7.84 -7.29 6.39
CA THR A 143 7.29 -8.55 6.90
C THR A 143 7.55 -9.66 5.89
N ARG A 144 7.86 -10.86 6.40
CA ARG A 144 8.27 -12.00 5.59
C ARG A 144 7.15 -13.03 5.34
N ARG A 145 5.97 -12.77 5.81
CA ARG A 145 4.85 -13.71 5.68
C ARG A 145 3.68 -13.13 4.92
#